data_b34447ca7c76576a5ded621642a7f16d
#
_entry.id   b34447ca7c76576a5ded621642a7f16d
#
_cell.length_a   1.000
_cell.length_b   1.000
_cell.length_c   1.000
_cell.angle_alpha   90.00
_cell.angle_beta   90.00
_cell.angle_gamma   90.00
#
_symmetry.space_group_name_H-M   'P 1'
#
loop_
_entity.id
_entity.type
_entity.pdbx_description
1 polymer ?
#
loop_
_entity_poly.entity_id
_entity_poly.type
_entity_poly.pdbx_seq_one_letter_code
_entity_poly.pdbx_strand_id
1 'polypeptide(L)'
;MPIGTASADDCPDIEVVFARGTNDAPGLGNVGGAFVDELRGKVGGRSVGTYAVNYPASFDFLAAADGANDMSAHIQFMVDNCPNTRLVLGGYSQGAAVVDVIAAVPLPVLGFNNPLPPNAPDHVAAVAAFGNPSAKLGLPLTVSPVWGGRAIDLCNGGDPICQTDGESLMAHRSYVGGPTNQAANFVAGLL
;
A
#
# COMPACT_ATOMS: atom_id res chain seq x y z
N MET A 1 -26.06 20.16 4.21
CA MET A 1 -24.91 20.47 5.07
C MET A 1 -23.75 20.77 4.15
N PRO A 2 -23.03 21.90 4.31
CA PRO A 2 -21.87 22.14 3.49
C PRO A 2 -20.79 21.10 3.84
N ILE A 3 -20.29 20.41 2.83
CA ILE A 3 -19.11 19.56 2.94
C ILE A 3 -17.96 20.53 3.18
N GLY A 4 -17.43 20.56 4.41
CA GLY A 4 -16.28 21.39 4.74
C GLY A 4 -15.10 20.97 3.87
N THR A 5 -14.62 21.86 3.04
CA THR A 5 -13.31 21.71 2.39
C THR A 5 -12.27 21.68 3.52
N ALA A 6 -11.48 20.59 3.59
CA ALA A 6 -10.33 20.57 4.48
C ALA A 6 -9.46 21.77 4.15
N SER A 7 -9.06 22.55 5.16
CA SER A 7 -8.13 23.65 4.94
C SER A 7 -6.76 23.07 4.60
N ALA A 8 -5.94 23.81 3.85
CA ALA A 8 -4.56 23.36 3.53
C ALA A 8 -3.73 23.07 4.79
N ASP A 9 -4.11 23.65 5.94
CA ASP A 9 -3.49 23.43 7.25
C ASP A 9 -3.83 22.07 7.87
N ASP A 10 -4.88 21.39 7.39
CA ASP A 10 -5.31 20.06 7.87
C ASP A 10 -4.70 18.90 7.08
N CYS A 11 -4.02 19.18 5.96
CA CYS A 11 -3.38 18.17 5.14
C CYS A 11 -2.00 17.79 5.71
N PRO A 12 -1.69 16.49 5.86
CA PRO A 12 -0.34 16.07 6.26
C PRO A 12 0.67 16.31 5.12
N ASP A 13 1.95 16.43 5.48
CA ASP A 13 3.02 16.48 4.47
C ASP A 13 3.10 15.17 3.66
N ILE A 14 2.92 14.06 4.37
CA ILE A 14 2.96 12.70 3.85
C ILE A 14 1.75 11.94 4.37
N GLU A 15 1.11 11.12 3.54
CA GLU A 15 0.10 10.17 4.00
C GLU A 15 0.42 8.78 3.52
N VAL A 16 0.41 7.82 4.45
CA VAL A 16 0.51 6.39 4.14
C VAL A 16 -0.90 5.81 4.03
N VAL A 17 -1.22 5.30 2.84
CA VAL A 17 -2.47 4.57 2.55
C VAL A 17 -2.13 3.09 2.55
N PHE A 18 -2.62 2.32 3.52
CA PHE A 18 -2.17 0.94 3.72
C PHE A 18 -3.34 -0.05 3.79
N ALA A 19 -3.21 -1.14 3.05
CA ALA A 19 -4.13 -2.26 3.04
C ALA A 19 -3.58 -3.43 3.88
N ARG A 20 -4.33 -3.80 4.92
CA ARG A 20 -3.98 -4.89 5.84
C ARG A 20 -4.07 -6.27 5.18
N GLY A 21 -3.51 -7.28 5.83
CA GLY A 21 -3.60 -8.66 5.38
C GLY A 21 -4.93 -9.33 5.73
N THR A 22 -5.13 -10.52 5.17
CA THR A 22 -6.32 -11.35 5.41
C THR A 22 -6.52 -11.61 6.90
N ASN A 23 -7.73 -11.37 7.39
CA ASN A 23 -8.16 -11.53 8.78
C ASN A 23 -7.43 -10.62 9.79
N ASP A 24 -6.61 -9.69 9.36
CA ASP A 24 -6.14 -8.64 10.26
C ASP A 24 -7.34 -7.80 10.74
N ALA A 25 -7.29 -7.34 11.97
CA ALA A 25 -8.30 -6.44 12.50
C ALA A 25 -8.36 -5.14 11.68
N PRO A 26 -9.55 -4.50 11.57
CA PRO A 26 -9.66 -3.20 10.90
C PRO A 26 -8.61 -2.19 11.38
N GLY A 27 -7.99 -1.48 10.44
CA GLY A 27 -6.88 -0.57 10.69
C GLY A 27 -5.72 -0.85 9.74
N LEU A 28 -4.52 -0.41 10.11
CA LEU A 28 -3.31 -0.60 9.30
C LEU A 28 -2.75 -2.04 9.36
N GLY A 29 -3.16 -2.82 10.36
CA GLY A 29 -2.53 -4.09 10.68
C GLY A 29 -1.14 -3.90 11.33
N ASN A 30 -0.53 -5.01 11.78
CA ASN A 30 0.79 -4.95 12.44
C ASN A 30 1.90 -4.48 11.49
N VAL A 31 1.88 -4.96 10.26
CA VAL A 31 2.90 -4.59 9.25
C VAL A 31 2.77 -3.13 8.88
N GLY A 32 1.56 -2.66 8.59
CA GLY A 32 1.31 -1.26 8.25
C GLY A 32 1.67 -0.31 9.38
N GLY A 33 1.29 -0.65 10.61
CA GLY A 33 1.64 0.14 11.80
C GLY A 33 3.14 0.25 12.01
N ALA A 34 3.86 -0.86 11.92
CA ALA A 34 5.32 -0.88 12.05
C ALA A 34 6.01 -0.07 10.93
N PHE A 35 5.54 -0.21 9.70
CA PHE A 35 6.06 0.56 8.57
C PHE A 35 5.90 2.07 8.79
N VAL A 36 4.71 2.51 9.22
CA VAL A 36 4.44 3.92 9.51
C VAL A 36 5.34 4.44 10.64
N ASP A 37 5.48 3.68 11.72
CA ASP A 37 6.33 4.08 12.85
C ASP A 37 7.79 4.25 12.43
N GLU A 38 8.31 3.32 11.62
CA GLU A 38 9.66 3.42 11.06
C GLU A 38 9.80 4.63 10.12
N LEU A 39 8.82 4.89 9.27
CA LEU A 39 8.85 6.00 8.33
C LEU A 39 8.86 7.35 9.06
N ARG A 40 8.05 7.50 10.11
CA ARG A 40 8.01 8.72 10.93
C ARG A 40 9.37 9.11 11.49
N GLY A 41 10.21 8.14 11.84
CA GLY A 41 11.58 8.36 12.31
C GLY A 41 12.57 8.81 11.23
N LYS A 42 12.18 8.80 9.96
CA LYS A 42 13.10 8.99 8.82
C LYS A 42 12.78 10.19 7.92
N VAL A 43 11.75 10.96 8.23
CA VAL A 43 11.24 12.04 7.37
C VAL A 43 11.48 13.45 7.92
N GLY A 44 12.34 13.58 8.92
CA GLY A 44 12.85 14.88 9.37
C GLY A 44 11.80 15.82 9.97
N GLY A 45 10.84 15.30 10.71
CA GLY A 45 9.81 16.11 11.37
C GLY A 45 8.61 16.47 10.48
N ARG A 46 8.59 16.06 9.22
CA ARG A 46 7.40 16.18 8.39
C ARG A 46 6.25 15.37 8.96
N SER A 47 5.02 15.88 8.87
CA SER A 47 3.84 15.18 9.36
C SER A 47 3.52 13.96 8.50
N VAL A 48 3.20 12.83 9.14
CA VAL A 48 2.79 11.60 8.48
C VAL A 48 1.40 11.21 8.97
N GLY A 49 0.41 11.41 8.09
CA GLY A 49 -0.94 10.92 8.28
C GLY A 49 -1.07 9.48 7.79
N THR A 50 -2.17 8.83 8.14
CA THR A 50 -2.45 7.46 7.75
C THR A 50 -3.89 7.31 7.29
N TYR A 51 -4.10 6.44 6.30
CA TYR A 51 -5.40 5.95 5.92
C TYR A 51 -5.37 4.42 5.84
N ALA A 52 -6.21 3.77 6.62
CA ALA A 52 -6.40 2.33 6.58
C ALA A 52 -7.46 2.00 5.52
N VAL A 53 -7.07 1.26 4.49
CA VAL A 53 -8.00 0.85 3.42
C VAL A 53 -9.16 0.09 4.02
N ASN A 54 -10.37 0.55 3.72
CA ASN A 54 -11.60 -0.04 4.22
C ASN A 54 -12.09 -1.13 3.26
N TYR A 55 -11.85 -2.38 3.64
CA TYR A 55 -12.30 -3.54 2.87
C TYR A 55 -12.41 -4.77 3.79
N PRO A 56 -13.10 -5.84 3.36
CA PRO A 56 -13.36 -7.00 4.23
C PRO A 56 -12.10 -7.75 4.67
N ALA A 57 -11.03 -7.76 3.87
CA ALA A 57 -9.81 -8.54 4.11
C ALA A 57 -10.13 -10.01 4.47
N SER A 58 -11.10 -10.59 3.79
CA SER A 58 -11.54 -11.97 4.00
C SER A 58 -10.77 -12.94 3.11
N PHE A 59 -10.98 -14.24 3.28
CA PHE A 59 -10.43 -15.26 2.38
C PHE A 59 -11.05 -15.25 0.97
N ASP A 60 -12.11 -14.49 0.75
CA ASP A 60 -12.66 -14.28 -0.58
C ASP A 60 -11.77 -13.28 -1.33
N PHE A 61 -11.10 -13.75 -2.39
CA PHE A 61 -10.19 -12.92 -3.19
C PHE A 61 -10.88 -11.75 -3.91
N LEU A 62 -12.20 -11.78 -4.09
CA LEU A 62 -12.95 -10.62 -4.59
C LEU A 62 -12.87 -9.42 -3.62
N ALA A 63 -12.58 -9.67 -2.36
CA ALA A 63 -12.34 -8.60 -1.36
C ALA A 63 -11.17 -7.68 -1.75
N ALA A 64 -10.17 -8.18 -2.48
CA ALA A 64 -9.07 -7.34 -2.97
C ALA A 64 -9.56 -6.25 -3.94
N ALA A 65 -10.56 -6.54 -4.77
CA ALA A 65 -11.18 -5.55 -5.65
C ALA A 65 -11.90 -4.45 -4.85
N ASP A 66 -12.60 -4.81 -3.78
CA ASP A 66 -13.23 -3.84 -2.87
C ASP A 66 -12.16 -2.94 -2.23
N GLY A 67 -11.04 -3.51 -1.79
CA GLY A 67 -9.91 -2.77 -1.27
C GLY A 67 -9.30 -1.82 -2.31
N ALA A 68 -9.16 -2.27 -3.54
CA ALA A 68 -8.65 -1.43 -4.63
C ALA A 68 -9.60 -0.26 -4.96
N ASN A 69 -10.91 -0.51 -4.97
CA ASN A 69 -11.90 0.55 -5.17
C ASN A 69 -11.85 1.59 -4.04
N ASP A 70 -11.74 1.17 -2.80
CA ASP A 70 -11.62 2.07 -1.65
C ASP A 70 -10.30 2.86 -1.67
N MET A 71 -9.18 2.20 -1.91
CA MET A 71 -7.87 2.86 -2.05
C MET A 71 -7.89 3.91 -3.16
N SER A 72 -8.43 3.57 -4.33
CA SER A 72 -8.55 4.49 -5.45
C SER A 72 -9.40 5.72 -5.11
N ALA A 73 -10.56 5.50 -4.47
CA ALA A 73 -11.44 6.58 -4.05
C ALA A 73 -10.73 7.53 -3.05
N HIS A 74 -9.96 6.98 -2.10
CA HIS A 74 -9.22 7.79 -1.14
C HIS A 74 -8.08 8.57 -1.80
N ILE A 75 -7.34 7.96 -2.72
CA ILE A 75 -6.30 8.67 -3.48
C ILE A 75 -6.89 9.85 -4.23
N GLN A 76 -8.03 9.65 -4.92
CA GLN A 76 -8.72 10.72 -5.64
C GLN A 76 -9.18 11.85 -4.70
N PHE A 77 -9.71 11.49 -3.52
CA PHE A 77 -10.06 12.45 -2.49
C PHE A 77 -8.84 13.29 -2.06
N MET A 78 -7.70 12.66 -1.84
CA MET A 78 -6.47 13.36 -1.43
C MET A 78 -5.93 14.25 -2.54
N VAL A 79 -5.97 13.81 -3.79
CA VAL A 79 -5.56 14.63 -4.94
C VAL A 79 -6.40 15.91 -5.04
N ASP A 80 -7.71 15.79 -4.81
CA ASP A 80 -8.64 16.92 -4.91
C ASP A 80 -8.56 17.87 -3.69
N ASN A 81 -8.34 17.35 -2.49
CA ASN A 81 -8.43 18.12 -1.25
C ASN A 81 -7.08 18.45 -0.60
N CYS A 82 -6.06 17.62 -0.82
CA CYS A 82 -4.71 17.75 -0.27
C CYS A 82 -3.65 17.56 -1.37
N PRO A 83 -3.66 18.38 -2.43
CA PRO A 83 -2.83 18.13 -3.62
C PRO A 83 -1.32 18.20 -3.36
N ASN A 84 -0.89 18.80 -2.27
CA ASN A 84 0.53 18.89 -1.91
C ASN A 84 0.99 17.76 -0.99
N THR A 85 0.08 16.93 -0.48
CA THR A 85 0.44 15.74 0.31
C THR A 85 1.12 14.70 -0.59
N ARG A 86 2.26 14.19 -0.16
CA ARG A 86 2.94 13.09 -0.82
C ARG A 86 2.33 11.77 -0.35
N LEU A 87 1.73 11.01 -1.25
CA LEU A 87 1.10 9.74 -0.91
C LEU A 87 2.12 8.59 -0.98
N VAL A 88 2.03 7.69 0.00
CA VAL A 88 2.77 6.42 0.03
C VAL A 88 1.75 5.30 0.13
N LEU A 89 1.72 4.41 -0.85
CA LEU A 89 0.81 3.27 -0.83
C LEU A 89 1.53 2.04 -0.31
N GLY A 90 0.83 1.21 0.45
CA GLY A 90 1.40 -0.03 0.93
C GLY A 90 0.35 -1.10 1.19
N GLY A 91 0.82 -2.34 1.27
CA GLY A 91 -0.03 -3.47 1.57
C GLY A 91 0.75 -4.70 2.00
N TYR A 92 0.10 -5.52 2.81
CA TYR A 92 0.63 -6.80 3.29
C TYR A 92 -0.27 -7.96 2.85
N SER A 93 0.32 -9.01 2.27
CA SER A 93 -0.40 -10.22 1.85
C SER A 93 -1.54 -9.87 0.86
N GLN A 94 -2.80 -10.15 1.17
CA GLN A 94 -3.92 -9.72 0.33
C GLN A 94 -3.93 -8.20 0.11
N GLY A 95 -3.52 -7.41 1.09
CA GLY A 95 -3.36 -5.96 0.95
C GLY A 95 -2.30 -5.56 -0.08
N ALA A 96 -1.25 -6.37 -0.26
CA ALA A 96 -0.28 -6.16 -1.34
C ALA A 96 -0.95 -6.36 -2.72
N ALA A 97 -1.85 -7.34 -2.86
CA ALA A 97 -2.63 -7.52 -4.07
C ALA A 97 -3.55 -6.32 -4.35
N VAL A 98 -4.10 -5.69 -3.32
CA VAL A 98 -4.85 -4.42 -3.47
C VAL A 98 -3.98 -3.35 -4.13
N VAL A 99 -2.74 -3.18 -3.67
CA VAL A 99 -1.80 -2.22 -4.27
C VAL A 99 -1.45 -2.59 -5.71
N ASP A 100 -1.25 -3.87 -6.01
CA ASP A 100 -0.97 -4.34 -7.38
C ASP A 100 -2.06 -3.93 -8.37
N VAL A 101 -3.33 -4.05 -7.94
CA VAL A 101 -4.48 -3.66 -8.79
C VAL A 101 -4.42 -2.17 -9.12
N ILE A 102 -4.20 -1.33 -8.13
CA ILE A 102 -4.06 0.13 -8.31
C ILE A 102 -2.85 0.47 -9.16
N ALA A 103 -1.76 -0.26 -8.99
CA ALA A 103 -0.51 -0.08 -9.74
C ALA A 103 -0.55 -0.64 -11.16
N ALA A 104 -1.69 -1.13 -11.62
CA ALA A 104 -1.89 -1.72 -12.94
C ALA A 104 -0.92 -2.88 -13.24
N VAL A 105 -0.54 -3.66 -12.23
CA VAL A 105 0.13 -4.94 -12.42
C VAL A 105 -0.82 -5.83 -13.22
N PRO A 106 -0.36 -6.53 -14.28
CA PRO A 106 -1.25 -7.25 -15.20
C PRO A 106 -1.81 -8.54 -14.58
N LEU A 107 -2.68 -8.37 -13.59
CA LEU A 107 -3.42 -9.42 -12.92
C LEU A 107 -4.88 -9.44 -13.39
N PRO A 108 -5.48 -10.62 -13.58
CA PRO A 108 -6.91 -10.71 -13.84
C PRO A 108 -7.66 -10.37 -12.54
N VAL A 109 -8.31 -9.21 -12.49
CA VAL A 109 -9.09 -8.77 -11.34
C VAL A 109 -10.52 -8.49 -11.76
N LEU A 110 -11.46 -9.17 -11.10
CA LEU A 110 -12.89 -8.93 -11.25
C LEU A 110 -13.37 -7.98 -10.14
N GLY A 111 -14.23 -7.03 -10.50
CA GLY A 111 -14.86 -6.13 -9.53
C GLY A 111 -14.14 -4.80 -9.31
N PHE A 112 -12.93 -4.60 -9.83
CA PHE A 112 -12.28 -3.30 -9.83
C PHE A 112 -12.89 -2.42 -10.92
N ASN A 113 -13.51 -1.32 -10.53
CA ASN A 113 -14.28 -0.43 -11.42
C ASN A 113 -14.00 1.07 -11.20
N ASN A 114 -12.99 1.40 -10.40
CA ASN A 114 -12.63 2.77 -10.08
C ASN A 114 -11.14 3.03 -10.36
N PRO A 115 -10.71 3.00 -11.64
CA PRO A 115 -9.31 3.27 -11.98
C PRO A 115 -8.93 4.71 -11.66
N LEU A 116 -7.65 4.92 -11.32
CA LEU A 116 -7.13 6.25 -11.04
C LEU A 116 -7.17 7.14 -12.30
N PRO A 117 -7.56 8.42 -12.16
CA PRO A 117 -7.45 9.39 -13.25
C PRO A 117 -5.98 9.67 -13.59
N PRO A 118 -5.68 10.17 -14.81
CA PRO A 118 -4.30 10.32 -15.30
C PRO A 118 -3.38 11.20 -14.44
N ASN A 119 -3.96 12.14 -13.67
CA ASN A 119 -3.18 13.04 -12.80
C ASN A 119 -2.85 12.45 -11.42
N ALA A 120 -3.55 11.42 -10.98
CA ALA A 120 -3.38 10.85 -9.64
C ALA A 120 -2.01 10.20 -9.41
N PRO A 121 -1.41 9.46 -10.36
CA PRO A 121 -0.12 8.82 -10.15
C PRO A 121 1.01 9.75 -9.72
N ASP A 122 1.00 11.00 -10.17
CA ASP A 122 2.06 11.97 -9.84
C ASP A 122 2.06 12.39 -8.36
N HIS A 123 0.95 12.18 -7.65
CA HIS A 123 0.83 12.47 -6.21
C HIS A 123 1.38 11.34 -5.34
N VAL A 124 1.66 10.17 -5.92
CA VAL A 124 2.20 9.01 -5.20
C VAL A 124 3.72 9.02 -5.30
N ALA A 125 4.38 9.16 -4.15
CA ALA A 125 5.84 9.20 -4.06
C ALA A 125 6.47 7.81 -4.14
N ALA A 126 5.86 6.82 -3.51
CA ALA A 126 6.39 5.47 -3.41
C ALA A 126 5.30 4.45 -3.13
N VAL A 127 5.55 3.20 -3.47
CA VAL A 127 4.67 2.07 -3.18
C VAL A 127 5.48 0.92 -2.59
N ALA A 128 4.90 0.23 -1.59
CA ALA A 128 5.57 -0.85 -0.87
C ALA A 128 4.64 -2.06 -0.70
N ALA A 129 5.12 -3.23 -1.04
CA ALA A 129 4.41 -4.49 -0.85
C ALA A 129 5.22 -5.44 0.04
N PHE A 130 4.51 -6.15 0.91
CA PHE A 130 5.06 -7.14 1.83
C PHE A 130 4.34 -8.47 1.66
N GLY A 131 5.08 -9.54 1.35
CA GLY A 131 4.47 -10.86 1.16
C GLY A 131 3.45 -10.90 0.02
N ASN A 132 3.81 -10.32 -1.12
CA ASN A 132 2.91 -10.07 -2.24
C ASN A 132 2.61 -11.35 -3.03
N PRO A 133 1.32 -11.77 -3.13
CA PRO A 133 0.95 -12.98 -3.88
C PRO A 133 1.34 -12.93 -5.36
N SER A 134 1.31 -11.76 -6.00
CA SER A 134 1.63 -11.62 -7.42
C SER A 134 3.11 -11.85 -7.71
N ALA A 135 3.99 -11.60 -6.75
CA ALA A 135 5.42 -11.89 -6.88
C ALA A 135 5.68 -13.38 -7.14
N LYS A 136 4.87 -14.26 -6.55
CA LYS A 136 4.91 -15.71 -6.80
C LYS A 136 4.62 -16.08 -8.26
N LEU A 137 3.88 -15.24 -8.96
CA LEU A 137 3.53 -15.42 -10.38
C LEU A 137 4.54 -14.74 -11.32
N GLY A 138 5.65 -14.23 -10.78
CA GLY A 138 6.62 -13.46 -11.56
C GLY A 138 6.16 -12.04 -11.89
N LEU A 139 5.18 -11.53 -11.16
CA LEU A 139 4.60 -10.18 -11.33
C LEU A 139 4.74 -9.35 -10.04
N PRO A 140 5.98 -9.10 -9.57
CA PRO A 140 6.18 -8.24 -8.41
C PRO A 140 5.72 -6.81 -8.70
N LEU A 141 5.45 -6.04 -7.65
CA LEU A 141 5.02 -4.65 -7.77
C LEU A 141 5.97 -3.78 -8.63
N THR A 142 7.24 -4.16 -8.68
CA THR A 142 8.28 -3.48 -9.49
C THR A 142 8.05 -3.56 -11.00
N VAL A 143 7.18 -4.43 -11.48
CA VAL A 143 6.79 -4.48 -12.91
C VAL A 143 5.65 -3.51 -13.23
N SER A 144 5.13 -2.77 -12.25
CA SER A 144 4.08 -1.78 -12.47
C SER A 144 4.48 -0.79 -13.56
N PRO A 145 3.66 -0.59 -14.59
CA PRO A 145 3.92 0.41 -15.63
C PRO A 145 3.80 1.84 -15.10
N VAL A 146 3.15 2.01 -13.94
CA VAL A 146 2.87 3.32 -13.34
C VAL A 146 3.95 3.69 -12.33
N TRP A 147 4.29 2.80 -11.40
CA TRP A 147 5.18 3.11 -10.27
C TRP A 147 6.36 2.14 -10.10
N GLY A 148 6.64 1.27 -11.05
CA GLY A 148 7.71 0.28 -10.92
C GLY A 148 9.07 0.85 -10.50
N GLY A 149 9.40 2.05 -10.98
CA GLY A 149 10.65 2.75 -10.63
C GLY A 149 10.68 3.33 -9.21
N ARG A 150 9.56 3.34 -8.49
CA ARG A 150 9.44 3.82 -7.09
C ARG A 150 8.69 2.80 -6.22
N ALA A 151 8.84 1.54 -6.57
CA ALA A 151 8.22 0.42 -5.87
C ALA A 151 9.28 -0.43 -5.16
N ILE A 152 8.93 -0.91 -3.98
CA ILE A 152 9.65 -1.98 -3.29
C ILE A 152 8.69 -3.14 -3.02
N ASP A 153 9.12 -4.36 -3.33
CA ASP A 153 8.34 -5.57 -3.13
C ASP A 153 9.17 -6.57 -2.33
N LEU A 154 8.81 -6.78 -1.06
CA LEU A 154 9.58 -7.57 -0.13
C LEU A 154 8.96 -8.94 0.11
N CYS A 155 9.74 -9.98 -0.15
CA CYS A 155 9.38 -11.36 0.11
C CYS A 155 10.42 -12.01 1.03
N ASN A 156 10.00 -12.40 2.24
CA ASN A 156 10.87 -13.14 3.16
C ASN A 156 11.20 -14.51 2.57
N GLY A 157 12.44 -14.93 2.70
CA GLY A 157 12.86 -16.26 2.27
C GLY A 157 12.03 -17.36 2.92
N GLY A 158 11.43 -18.22 2.09
CA GLY A 158 10.54 -19.28 2.53
C GLY A 158 9.07 -18.92 2.67
N ASP A 159 8.68 -17.67 2.43
CA ASP A 159 7.26 -17.25 2.46
C ASP A 159 6.49 -17.89 1.29
N PRO A 160 5.50 -18.78 1.56
CA PRO A 160 4.77 -19.47 0.51
C PRO A 160 3.81 -18.60 -0.28
N ILE A 161 3.52 -17.39 0.21
CA ILE A 161 2.57 -16.48 -0.46
C ILE A 161 3.24 -15.77 -1.63
N CYS A 162 4.51 -15.38 -1.48
CA CYS A 162 5.23 -14.62 -2.50
C CYS A 162 6.37 -15.40 -3.18
N GLN A 163 6.65 -16.63 -2.74
CA GLN A 163 7.71 -17.50 -3.27
C GLN A 163 7.16 -18.88 -3.65
N THR A 164 7.52 -19.38 -4.83
CA THR A 164 6.96 -20.64 -5.37
C THR A 164 7.30 -21.88 -4.55
N ASP A 165 8.48 -21.92 -3.95
CA ASP A 165 9.01 -23.03 -3.15
C ASP A 165 9.04 -22.72 -1.65
N GLY A 166 8.30 -21.68 -1.23
CA GLY A 166 8.17 -21.32 0.18
C GLY A 166 7.30 -22.31 0.96
N GLU A 167 7.73 -22.67 2.16
CA GLU A 167 7.04 -23.61 3.05
C GLU A 167 6.83 -23.09 4.47
N SER A 168 7.26 -21.86 4.75
CA SER A 168 7.23 -21.27 6.08
C SER A 168 6.15 -20.18 6.24
N LEU A 169 5.01 -20.52 6.82
CA LEU A 169 4.02 -19.52 7.22
C LEU A 169 4.57 -18.54 8.27
N MET A 170 5.58 -18.95 9.04
CA MET A 170 6.26 -18.05 9.96
C MET A 170 6.99 -16.94 9.21
N ALA A 171 7.65 -17.27 8.07
CA ALA A 171 8.26 -16.27 7.21
C ALA A 171 7.24 -15.25 6.70
N HIS A 172 6.03 -15.71 6.33
CA HIS A 172 4.93 -14.83 5.91
C HIS A 172 4.45 -13.89 7.02
N ARG A 173 4.62 -14.25 8.29
CA ARG A 173 4.21 -13.46 9.44
C ARG A 173 5.32 -12.60 10.05
N SER A 174 6.51 -12.59 9.46
CA SER A 174 7.72 -11.98 10.04
C SER A 174 8.21 -10.76 9.26
N TYR A 175 7.28 -9.87 8.84
CA TYR A 175 7.64 -8.64 8.13
C TYR A 175 7.90 -7.45 9.05
N VAL A 176 7.42 -7.47 10.28
CA VAL A 176 7.68 -6.41 11.27
C VAL A 176 9.14 -6.46 11.70
N GLY A 177 9.83 -5.33 11.61
CA GLY A 177 11.25 -5.20 11.96
C GLY A 177 12.13 -4.94 10.75
N GLY A 178 12.96 -5.92 10.35
CA GLY A 178 13.89 -5.78 9.22
C GLY A 178 13.21 -5.33 7.91
N PRO A 179 12.20 -6.06 7.42
CA PRO A 179 11.51 -5.68 6.17
C PRO A 179 10.80 -4.32 6.25
N THR A 180 10.09 -4.03 7.34
CA THR A 180 9.42 -2.72 7.48
C THR A 180 10.43 -1.57 7.58
N ASN A 181 11.57 -1.79 8.23
CA ASN A 181 12.66 -0.82 8.25
C ASN A 181 13.27 -0.61 6.86
N GLN A 182 13.52 -1.68 6.11
CA GLN A 182 14.04 -1.61 4.75
C GLN A 182 13.10 -0.82 3.83
N ALA A 183 11.79 -1.10 3.88
CA ALA A 183 10.80 -0.37 3.11
C ALA A 183 10.76 1.11 3.50
N ALA A 184 10.79 1.42 4.80
CA ALA A 184 10.80 2.79 5.28
C ALA A 184 12.03 3.57 4.82
N ASN A 185 13.21 2.96 4.80
CA ASN A 185 14.42 3.56 4.25
C ASN A 185 14.28 3.86 2.75
N PHE A 186 13.76 2.90 1.99
CA PHE A 186 13.53 3.06 0.55
C PHE A 186 12.55 4.21 0.27
N VAL A 187 11.42 4.22 0.96
CA VAL A 187 10.37 5.24 0.78
C VAL A 187 10.88 6.61 1.19
N ALA A 188 11.58 6.73 2.33
CA ALA A 188 12.13 8.01 2.80
C ALA A 188 13.09 8.63 1.78
N GLY A 189 13.82 7.82 1.03
CA GLY A 189 14.70 8.27 -0.04
C GLY A 189 13.99 8.87 -1.26
N LEU A 190 12.68 8.66 -1.38
CA LEU A 190 11.82 9.16 -2.46
C LEU A 190 10.92 10.33 -2.04
N LEU A 191 10.94 10.69 -0.76
CA LEU A 191 10.13 11.79 -0.17
C LEU A 191 10.92 13.14 -0.06
#